data_ab447399f154e4ef9c879a8813ab062a
#
_entry.id   ab447399f154e4ef9c879a8813ab062a
#
_cell.length_a   1.000
_cell.length_b   1.000
_cell.length_c   1.000
_cell.angle_alpha   90.00
_cell.angle_beta   90.00
_cell.angle_gamma   90.00
#
_symmetry.space_group_name_H-M   'P 1'
#
loop_
_entity.id
_entity.type
_entity.pdbx_description
1 polymer ?
#
loop_
_entity_poly.entity_id
_entity_poly.type
_entity_poly.pdbx_seq_one_letter_code
_entity_poly.pdbx_strand_id
1 'polypeptide(L)'
;VIGCLASFALICLLFPHLFTRQTKFYPKRVITAFESKMFTRLKDAFPHHHILAQVAFSALITHDNMKMRSKFNRKVTDFVVMDREYNVVAIIELDDPSHIGKEQEDAERDAMLIAAGYTVIRYTEIPTIRQLQRDLR
;
A
#
# COMPACT_ATOMS: atom_id res chain seq x y z
N VAL A 1 -8.71 -49.38 -19.86
CA VAL A 1 -8.40 -48.35 -18.84
C VAL A 1 -6.98 -47.82 -19.04
N ILE A 2 -5.97 -48.64 -19.27
CA ILE A 2 -4.55 -48.23 -19.45
C ILE A 2 -4.39 -47.35 -20.70
N GLY A 3 -5.07 -47.69 -21.81
CA GLY A 3 -4.97 -46.91 -23.06
C GLY A 3 -5.52 -45.48 -22.94
N CYS A 4 -6.59 -45.27 -22.16
CA CYS A 4 -7.15 -43.94 -21.96
C CYS A 4 -6.23 -43.02 -21.13
N LEU A 5 -5.53 -43.59 -20.14
CA LEU A 5 -4.57 -42.86 -19.34
C LEU A 5 -3.33 -42.46 -20.15
N ALA A 6 -2.84 -43.34 -21.00
CA ALA A 6 -1.72 -43.07 -21.90
C ALA A 6 -2.07 -41.97 -22.92
N SER A 7 -3.25 -42.05 -23.52
CA SER A 7 -3.75 -41.03 -24.46
C SER A 7 -3.92 -39.65 -23.79
N PHE A 8 -4.44 -39.60 -22.58
CA PHE A 8 -4.60 -38.36 -21.82
C PHE A 8 -3.22 -37.75 -21.46
N ALA A 9 -2.28 -38.58 -21.00
CA ALA A 9 -0.93 -38.13 -20.71
C ALA A 9 -0.22 -37.58 -21.95
N LEU A 10 -0.42 -38.23 -23.12
CA LEU A 10 0.15 -37.77 -24.39
C LEU A 10 -0.46 -36.42 -24.83
N ILE A 11 -1.76 -36.22 -24.64
CA ILE A 11 -2.42 -34.96 -24.94
C ILE A 11 -1.91 -33.83 -24.01
N CYS A 12 -1.71 -34.10 -22.73
CA CYS A 12 -1.13 -33.14 -21.79
C CYS A 12 0.32 -32.74 -22.14
N LEU A 13 1.11 -33.70 -22.68
CA LEU A 13 2.49 -33.46 -23.11
C LEU A 13 2.57 -32.69 -24.43
N LEU A 14 1.71 -33.03 -25.41
CA LEU A 14 1.74 -32.41 -26.74
C LEU A 14 1.05 -31.07 -26.77
N PHE A 15 0.09 -30.83 -25.90
CA PHE A 15 -0.72 -29.57 -25.85
C PHE A 15 -0.79 -28.97 -24.44
N PRO A 16 0.37 -28.62 -23.83
CA PRO A 16 0.39 -28.07 -22.48
C PRO A 16 -0.41 -26.76 -22.38
N HIS A 17 -0.51 -26.02 -23.48
CA HIS A 17 -1.27 -24.77 -23.54
C HIS A 17 -2.80 -24.94 -23.39
N LEU A 18 -3.34 -26.14 -23.61
CA LEU A 18 -4.76 -26.43 -23.39
C LEU A 18 -5.11 -26.53 -21.90
N PHE A 19 -4.11 -26.86 -21.06
CA PHE A 19 -4.27 -27.06 -19.62
C PHE A 19 -3.66 -25.92 -18.78
N THR A 20 -2.86 -25.03 -19.39
CA THR A 20 -2.37 -23.82 -18.75
C THR A 20 -3.45 -22.74 -18.84
N ARG A 21 -4.09 -22.45 -17.70
CA ARG A 21 -4.94 -21.29 -17.56
C ARG A 21 -4.05 -20.05 -17.71
N GLN A 22 -4.10 -19.38 -18.86
CA GLN A 22 -3.40 -18.11 -19.02
C GLN A 22 -4.01 -17.10 -18.04
N THR A 23 -3.26 -16.77 -17.00
CA THR A 23 -3.61 -15.68 -16.10
C THR A 23 -3.35 -14.36 -16.83
N LYS A 24 -4.41 -13.58 -17.04
CA LYS A 24 -4.28 -12.23 -17.63
C LYS A 24 -4.01 -11.22 -16.53
N PHE A 25 -3.00 -10.40 -16.72
CA PHE A 25 -2.68 -9.26 -15.86
C PHE A 25 -3.10 -7.97 -16.56
N TYR A 26 -3.67 -7.06 -15.79
CA TYR A 26 -4.12 -5.77 -16.31
C TYR A 26 -3.44 -4.65 -15.52
N PRO A 27 -3.02 -3.57 -16.18
CA PRO A 27 -2.51 -2.39 -15.48
C PRO A 27 -3.64 -1.73 -14.70
N LYS A 28 -3.31 -1.19 -13.54
CA LYS A 28 -4.22 -0.35 -12.77
C LYS A 28 -3.53 0.95 -12.36
N ARG A 29 -4.30 1.98 -12.05
CA ARG A 29 -3.75 3.22 -11.50
C ARG A 29 -3.14 2.96 -10.13
N VAL A 30 -1.98 3.57 -9.87
CA VAL A 30 -1.29 3.46 -8.58
C VAL A 30 -2.10 4.16 -7.48
N ILE A 31 -2.62 5.35 -7.78
CA ILE A 31 -3.42 6.17 -6.87
C ILE A 31 -4.74 6.59 -7.53
N THR A 32 -5.77 6.82 -6.72
CA THR A 32 -7.08 7.30 -7.14
C THR A 32 -7.05 8.78 -7.54
N ALA A 33 -8.14 9.28 -8.11
CA ALA A 33 -8.28 10.72 -8.39
C ALA A 33 -8.28 11.58 -7.13
N PHE A 34 -8.80 11.06 -6.02
CA PHE A 34 -8.80 11.74 -4.73
C PHE A 34 -7.40 11.80 -4.14
N GLU A 35 -6.70 10.66 -4.12
CA GLU A 35 -5.30 10.59 -3.67
C GLU A 35 -4.36 11.44 -4.54
N SER A 36 -4.61 11.57 -5.84
CA SER A 36 -3.77 12.41 -6.72
C SER A 36 -3.82 13.90 -6.35
N LYS A 37 -4.97 14.38 -5.83
CA LYS A 37 -5.08 15.74 -5.30
C LYS A 37 -4.24 15.91 -4.04
N MET A 38 -4.25 14.91 -3.15
CA MET A 38 -3.43 14.92 -1.94
C MET A 38 -1.94 14.87 -2.29
N PHE A 39 -1.55 14.01 -3.21
CA PHE A 39 -0.16 13.91 -3.68
C PHE A 39 0.37 15.26 -4.18
N THR A 40 -0.39 15.95 -5.04
CA THR A 40 -0.03 17.28 -5.52
C THR A 40 0.08 18.28 -4.38
N ARG A 41 -0.89 18.27 -3.44
CA ARG A 41 -0.89 19.16 -2.29
C ARG A 41 0.33 18.94 -1.38
N LEU A 42 0.72 17.70 -1.15
CA LEU A 42 1.93 17.36 -0.38
C LEU A 42 3.20 17.86 -1.08
N LYS A 43 3.31 17.70 -2.39
CA LYS A 43 4.44 18.24 -3.17
C LYS A 43 4.52 19.76 -3.11
N ASP A 44 3.40 20.45 -3.18
CA ASP A 44 3.35 21.92 -3.09
C ASP A 44 3.69 22.40 -1.69
N ALA A 45 3.24 21.70 -0.64
CA ALA A 45 3.52 22.05 0.74
C ALA A 45 4.99 21.79 1.14
N PHE A 46 5.61 20.78 0.55
CA PHE A 46 6.97 20.30 0.88
C PHE A 46 7.81 20.10 -0.38
N PRO A 47 8.17 21.19 -1.10
CA PRO A 47 8.84 21.09 -2.41
C PRO A 47 10.25 20.49 -2.33
N HIS A 48 10.84 20.44 -1.15
CA HIS A 48 12.18 19.88 -0.93
C HIS A 48 12.18 18.50 -0.27
N HIS A 49 10.99 17.92 -0.06
CA HIS A 49 10.81 16.59 0.49
C HIS A 49 10.53 15.57 -0.62
N HIS A 50 10.75 14.31 -0.31
CA HIS A 50 10.34 13.21 -1.18
C HIS A 50 8.97 12.73 -0.76
N ILE A 51 8.02 12.75 -1.69
CA ILE A 51 6.66 12.25 -1.48
C ILE A 51 6.53 10.91 -2.19
N LEU A 52 6.27 9.86 -1.43
CA LEU A 52 6.03 8.52 -1.93
C LEU A 52 4.54 8.16 -1.76
N ALA A 53 3.99 7.46 -2.72
CA ALA A 53 2.64 6.92 -2.66
C ALA A 53 2.66 5.40 -2.59
N GLN A 54 1.69 4.81 -1.90
CA GLN A 54 1.48 3.36 -1.83
C GLN A 54 2.72 2.61 -1.31
N VAL A 55 3.24 3.02 -0.17
CA VAL A 55 4.42 2.40 0.45
C VAL A 55 3.98 1.23 1.31
N ALA A 56 4.55 0.05 1.03
CA ALA A 56 4.26 -1.14 1.81
C ALA A 56 4.74 -1.00 3.27
N PHE A 57 3.96 -1.50 4.24
CA PHE A 57 4.37 -1.53 5.65
C PHE A 57 5.69 -2.27 5.84
N SER A 58 5.93 -3.33 5.07
CA SER A 58 7.19 -4.09 5.12
C SER A 58 8.43 -3.30 4.68
N ALA A 59 8.26 -2.16 4.01
CA ALA A 59 9.34 -1.22 3.72
C ALA A 59 9.60 -0.23 4.87
N LEU A 60 8.65 -0.09 5.80
CA LEU A 60 8.70 0.87 6.90
C LEU A 60 9.01 0.21 8.25
N ILE A 61 8.48 -0.98 8.49
CA ILE A 61 8.59 -1.70 9.76
C ILE A 61 8.99 -3.15 9.56
N THR A 62 9.61 -3.71 10.59
CA THR A 62 9.92 -5.14 10.67
C THR A 62 9.61 -5.67 12.07
N HIS A 63 9.60 -6.98 12.25
CA HIS A 63 9.42 -7.64 13.53
C HIS A 63 10.15 -8.99 13.53
N ASP A 64 10.72 -9.42 14.64
CA ASP A 64 11.45 -10.69 14.73
C ASP A 64 10.53 -11.90 14.59
N ASN A 65 9.28 -11.78 15.07
CA ASN A 65 8.29 -12.84 14.99
C ASN A 65 7.56 -12.84 13.62
N MET A 66 7.62 -13.97 12.91
CA MET A 66 6.98 -14.15 11.59
C MET A 66 5.46 -14.02 11.65
N LYS A 67 4.81 -14.46 12.73
CA LYS A 67 3.37 -14.30 12.89
C LYS A 67 2.97 -12.82 12.99
N MET A 68 3.80 -12.01 13.62
CA MET A 68 3.60 -10.56 13.68
C MET A 68 3.82 -9.92 12.30
N ARG A 69 4.85 -10.35 11.54
CA ARG A 69 5.06 -9.87 10.16
C ARG A 69 3.87 -10.14 9.25
N SER A 70 3.22 -11.29 9.39
CA SER A 70 2.04 -11.64 8.58
C SER A 70 0.86 -10.68 8.76
N LYS A 71 0.79 -9.96 9.90
CA LYS A 71 -0.26 -8.97 10.17
C LYS A 71 -0.13 -7.71 9.32
N PHE A 72 1.06 -7.37 8.85
CA PHE A 72 1.30 -6.15 8.09
C PHE A 72 1.88 -6.34 6.68
N ASN A 73 2.34 -7.52 6.30
CA ASN A 73 3.00 -7.76 4.99
C ASN A 73 2.16 -7.35 3.77
N ARG A 74 0.84 -7.31 3.89
CA ARG A 74 -0.08 -6.91 2.80
C ARG A 74 -0.61 -5.49 2.94
N LYS A 75 -0.22 -4.79 4.01
CA LYS A 75 -0.69 -3.43 4.27
C LYS A 75 0.18 -2.43 3.54
N VAL A 76 -0.45 -1.37 3.07
CA VAL A 76 0.18 -0.29 2.30
C VAL A 76 -0.29 1.03 2.89
N THR A 77 0.60 2.00 3.03
CA THR A 77 0.25 3.38 3.40
C THR A 77 -0.12 4.17 2.15
N ASP A 78 -0.97 5.20 2.29
CA ASP A 78 -1.28 6.05 1.15
C ASP A 78 -0.10 6.91 0.74
N PHE A 79 0.52 7.62 1.70
CA PHE A 79 1.68 8.47 1.43
C PHE A 79 2.71 8.42 2.55
N VAL A 80 3.97 8.58 2.16
CA VAL A 80 5.10 8.79 3.06
C VAL A 80 5.83 10.05 2.65
N VAL A 81 6.04 10.95 3.61
CA VAL A 81 6.85 12.17 3.44
C VAL A 81 8.21 11.93 4.04
N MET A 82 9.26 12.08 3.25
CA MET A 82 10.65 11.98 3.69
C MET A 82 11.39 13.30 3.51
N ASP A 83 12.32 13.58 4.39
CA ASP A 83 13.25 14.70 4.26
C ASP A 83 14.30 14.46 3.14
N ARG A 84 15.25 15.39 2.98
CA ARG A 84 16.32 15.29 1.99
C ARG A 84 17.29 14.16 2.27
N GLU A 85 17.42 13.77 3.53
CA GLU A 85 18.29 12.69 4.02
C GLU A 85 17.57 11.33 4.02
N TYR A 86 16.35 11.28 3.44
CA TYR A 86 15.48 10.09 3.32
C TYR A 86 14.94 9.57 4.66
N ASN A 87 14.93 10.38 5.71
CA ASN A 87 14.24 10.03 6.95
C ASN A 87 12.74 10.26 6.78
N VAL A 88 11.94 9.36 7.32
CA VAL A 88 10.49 9.52 7.30
C VAL A 88 10.08 10.61 8.29
N VAL A 89 9.47 11.67 7.77
CA VAL A 89 8.92 12.78 8.56
C VAL A 89 7.53 12.45 9.06
N ALA A 90 6.67 11.95 8.17
CA ALA A 90 5.31 11.53 8.51
C ALA A 90 4.76 10.53 7.50
N ILE A 91 3.80 9.75 7.97
CA ILE A 91 2.94 8.87 7.16
C ILE A 91 1.57 9.53 7.10
N ILE A 92 1.03 9.69 5.90
CA ILE A 92 -0.25 10.33 5.66
C ILE A 92 -1.23 9.29 5.12
N GLU A 93 -2.37 9.18 5.76
CA GLU A 93 -3.50 8.36 5.34
C GLU A 93 -4.66 9.27 4.92
N LEU A 94 -5.33 8.93 3.84
CA LEU A 94 -6.45 9.69 3.29
C LEU A 94 -7.71 8.83 3.32
N ASP A 95 -8.58 9.11 4.28
CA ASP A 95 -9.80 8.35 4.49
C ASP A 95 -10.91 8.84 3.55
N ASP A 96 -11.36 7.96 2.68
CA ASP A 96 -12.57 8.17 1.88
C ASP A 96 -13.83 7.99 2.76
N PRO A 97 -14.95 8.72 2.50
CA PRO A 97 -16.22 8.54 3.21
C PRO A 97 -16.75 7.09 3.25
N SER A 98 -16.26 6.21 2.37
CA SER A 98 -16.59 4.77 2.38
C SER A 98 -15.95 3.98 3.54
N HIS A 99 -15.04 4.60 4.32
CA HIS A 99 -14.34 3.98 5.46
C HIS A 99 -15.15 3.95 6.76
N ILE A 100 -16.40 4.41 6.75
CA ILE A 100 -17.31 4.31 7.90
C ILE A 100 -17.41 2.84 8.35
N GLY A 101 -17.10 2.58 9.63
CA GLY A 101 -17.14 1.24 10.25
C GLY A 101 -15.81 0.48 10.25
N LYS A 102 -14.70 1.09 9.80
CA LYS A 102 -13.34 0.50 9.80
C LYS A 102 -12.39 1.13 10.83
N GLU A 103 -12.90 1.98 11.71
CA GLU A 103 -12.10 2.79 12.64
C GLU A 103 -11.19 1.93 13.52
N GLN A 104 -11.66 0.76 13.97
CA GLN A 104 -10.85 -0.15 14.78
C GLN A 104 -9.72 -0.78 13.98
N GLU A 105 -9.98 -1.24 12.76
CA GLU A 105 -8.97 -1.81 11.86
C GLU A 105 -7.91 -0.77 11.51
N ASP A 106 -8.32 0.46 11.24
CA ASP A 106 -7.43 1.58 10.95
C ASP A 106 -6.59 1.94 12.18
N ALA A 107 -7.18 1.96 13.37
CA ALA A 107 -6.45 2.21 14.62
C ALA A 107 -5.38 1.12 14.90
N GLU A 108 -5.67 -0.15 14.61
CA GLU A 108 -4.71 -1.24 14.74
C GLU A 108 -3.54 -1.11 13.73
N ARG A 109 -3.84 -0.66 12.51
CA ARG A 109 -2.82 -0.37 11.50
C ARG A 109 -1.90 0.75 11.96
N ASP A 110 -2.48 1.86 12.39
CA ASP A 110 -1.71 3.03 12.85
C ASP A 110 -0.86 2.70 14.07
N ALA A 111 -1.40 1.90 15.00
CA ALA A 111 -0.69 1.47 16.20
C ALA A 111 0.65 0.76 15.88
N MET A 112 0.72 -0.03 14.81
CA MET A 112 1.97 -0.69 14.40
C MET A 112 3.02 0.31 13.93
N LEU A 113 2.61 1.32 13.16
CA LEU A 113 3.49 2.37 12.66
C LEU A 113 3.94 3.30 13.79
N ILE A 114 3.02 3.69 14.67
CA ILE A 114 3.30 4.53 15.84
C ILE A 114 4.24 3.82 16.82
N ALA A 115 4.05 2.53 17.05
CA ALA A 115 4.94 1.73 17.90
C ALA A 115 6.37 1.66 17.34
N ALA A 116 6.54 1.77 16.02
CA ALA A 116 7.84 1.86 15.37
C ALA A 116 8.45 3.27 15.42
N GLY A 117 7.75 4.26 15.97
CA GLY A 117 8.21 5.64 16.13
C GLY A 117 7.78 6.60 15.03
N TYR A 118 6.90 6.22 14.12
CA TYR A 118 6.41 7.09 13.06
C TYR A 118 5.26 7.98 13.52
N THR A 119 5.22 9.19 12.97
CA THR A 119 4.05 10.07 13.03
C THR A 119 3.07 9.67 11.94
N VAL A 120 1.85 9.33 12.32
CA VAL A 120 0.75 8.99 11.38
C VAL A 120 -0.33 10.05 11.50
N ILE A 121 -0.72 10.63 10.36
CA ILE A 121 -1.75 11.68 10.30
C ILE A 121 -2.81 11.24 9.30
N ARG A 122 -4.09 11.29 9.72
CA ARG A 122 -5.24 10.99 8.87
C ARG A 122 -5.98 12.24 8.47
N TYR A 123 -6.37 12.31 7.20
CA TYR A 123 -7.22 13.36 6.65
C TYR A 123 -8.44 12.74 5.98
N THR A 124 -9.60 13.32 6.19
CA THR A 124 -10.86 12.96 5.53
C THR A 124 -11.16 13.84 4.32
N GLU A 125 -10.42 14.93 4.18
CA GLU A 125 -10.48 15.88 3.07
C GLU A 125 -9.08 16.39 2.74
N ILE A 126 -8.93 17.02 1.59
CA ILE A 126 -7.62 17.56 1.18
C ILE A 126 -7.33 18.83 2.00
N PRO A 127 -6.31 18.81 2.89
CA PRO A 127 -5.97 19.97 3.72
C PRO A 127 -5.36 21.10 2.89
N THR A 128 -5.34 22.29 3.47
CA THR A 128 -4.57 23.41 2.91
C THR A 128 -3.07 23.19 3.09
N ILE A 129 -2.25 23.87 2.26
CA ILE A 129 -0.78 23.86 2.41
C ILE A 129 -0.38 24.31 3.83
N ARG A 130 -1.00 25.36 4.35
CA ARG A 130 -0.71 25.88 5.71
C ARG A 130 -1.02 24.84 6.80
N GLN A 131 -2.10 24.09 6.64
CA GLN A 131 -2.47 23.02 7.57
C GLN A 131 -1.43 21.90 7.55
N LEU A 132 -1.07 21.40 6.37
CA LEU A 132 -0.01 20.40 6.22
C LEU A 132 1.31 20.84 6.86
N GLN A 133 1.73 22.09 6.62
CA GLN A 133 2.95 22.65 7.18
C GLN A 133 2.92 22.82 8.71
N ARG A 134 1.73 22.98 9.32
CA ARG A 134 1.58 22.97 10.78
C ARG A 134 1.62 21.55 11.35
N ASP A 135 0.92 20.62 10.71
CA ASP A 135 0.69 19.28 11.22
C ASP A 135 1.96 18.40 11.12
N LEU A 136 2.87 18.73 10.19
CA LEU A 136 4.14 18.01 9.96
C LEU A 136 5.38 18.75 10.53
N ARG A 137 5.20 19.63 11.48
CA ARG A 137 6.32 20.32 12.17
C ARG A 137 6.96 19.47 13.23
#